data_368e93199ef07c07ea1c131a845111a6
#
_entry.id   368e93199ef07c07ea1c131a845111a6
#
_cell.length_a   1.000
_cell.length_b   1.000
_cell.length_c   1.000
_cell.angle_alpha   90.00
_cell.angle_beta   90.00
_cell.angle_gamma   90.00
#
_symmetry.space_group_name_H-M   'P 1'
#
loop_
_entity.id
_entity.type
_entity.pdbx_description
1 polymer ?
#
loop_
_entity_poly.entity_id
_entity_poly.type
_entity_poly.pdbx_seq_one_letter_code
_entity_poly.pdbx_strand_id
1 'polypeptide(L)'
;MIKNGEVKGVERIFGLHVAPDLRCGQVGVTTAINNAAVDHFRIEIEGKATHVSTPQLGIDALYIAAQTVVALQALVTRTTSPIDPVVIGIGILNSGTSYNIVSGSGVIE
;
A
#
# COMPACT_ATOMS: atom_id res chain seq x y z
N MET A 1 -15.66 -9.51 -13.39
CA MET A 1 -16.33 -10.81 -13.12
C MET A 1 -17.79 -10.62 -12.71
N ILE A 2 -18.13 -10.22 -11.49
CA ILE A 2 -19.54 -10.17 -11.04
C ILE A 2 -20.40 -9.26 -11.93
N LYS A 3 -19.94 -8.03 -12.23
CA LYS A 3 -20.67 -7.08 -13.09
C LYS A 3 -20.88 -7.57 -14.53
N ASN A 4 -20.02 -8.45 -15.03
CA ASN A 4 -20.10 -8.99 -16.39
C ASN A 4 -20.94 -10.28 -16.47
N GLY A 5 -21.46 -10.76 -15.34
CA GLY A 5 -22.29 -11.96 -15.26
C GLY A 5 -21.53 -13.28 -15.40
N GLU A 6 -20.21 -13.27 -15.38
CA GLU A 6 -19.33 -14.46 -15.53
C GLU A 6 -19.54 -15.49 -14.42
N VAL A 7 -20.04 -15.05 -13.27
CA VAL A 7 -20.34 -15.93 -12.12
C VAL A 7 -21.84 -16.21 -11.94
N LYS A 8 -22.66 -15.88 -12.96
CA LYS A 8 -24.11 -16.15 -12.90
C LYS A 8 -24.36 -17.65 -12.91
N GLY A 9 -25.09 -18.14 -11.89
CA GLY A 9 -25.39 -19.56 -11.73
C GLY A 9 -24.30 -20.37 -11.04
N VAL A 10 -23.21 -19.73 -10.61
CA VAL A 10 -22.18 -20.38 -9.79
C VAL A 10 -22.64 -20.37 -8.34
N GLU A 11 -22.79 -21.57 -7.76
CA GLU A 11 -23.22 -21.73 -6.35
C GLU A 11 -22.03 -21.71 -5.39
N ARG A 12 -20.85 -22.15 -5.83
CA ARG A 12 -19.64 -22.24 -4.99
C ARG A 12 -18.40 -21.94 -5.80
N ILE A 13 -17.46 -21.24 -5.18
CA ILE A 13 -16.14 -20.96 -5.76
C ILE A 13 -15.09 -21.40 -4.75
N PHE A 14 -14.07 -22.13 -5.23
CA PHE A 14 -12.91 -22.53 -4.45
C PHE A 14 -11.67 -21.83 -4.98
N GLY A 15 -10.85 -21.32 -4.07
CA GLY A 15 -9.54 -20.77 -4.38
C GLY A 15 -8.47 -21.45 -3.53
N LEU A 16 -7.28 -21.59 -4.07
CA LEU A 16 -6.12 -22.08 -3.36
C LEU A 16 -5.05 -20.99 -3.33
N HIS A 17 -4.42 -20.86 -2.19
CA HIS A 17 -3.27 -19.97 -2.01
C HIS A 17 -2.10 -20.75 -1.44
N VAL A 18 -0.88 -20.44 -1.88
CA VAL A 18 0.35 -21.02 -1.31
C VAL A 18 0.54 -20.46 0.10
N ALA A 19 0.71 -21.36 1.07
CA ALA A 19 0.97 -21.02 2.48
C ALA A 19 2.39 -21.46 2.85
N PRO A 20 3.36 -20.54 2.98
CA PRO A 20 4.76 -20.88 3.22
C PRO A 20 5.01 -21.46 4.62
N ASP A 21 4.10 -21.30 5.53
CA ASP A 21 4.09 -21.85 6.90
C ASP A 21 3.61 -23.29 6.99
N LEU A 22 3.02 -23.84 5.92
CA LEU A 22 2.61 -25.23 5.83
C LEU A 22 3.68 -26.10 5.14
N ARG A 23 3.82 -27.34 5.63
CA ARG A 23 4.71 -28.33 5.00
C ARG A 23 4.12 -28.81 3.69
N CYS A 24 5.00 -29.24 2.76
CA CYS A 24 4.56 -29.90 1.53
C CYS A 24 3.63 -31.08 1.83
N GLY A 25 2.54 -31.18 1.08
CA GLY A 25 1.51 -32.18 1.26
C GLY A 25 0.45 -31.85 2.32
N GLN A 26 0.54 -30.71 2.98
CA GLN A 26 -0.49 -30.22 3.89
C GLN A 26 -1.40 -29.21 3.20
N VAL A 27 -2.69 -29.25 3.56
CA VAL A 27 -3.70 -28.27 3.16
C VAL A 27 -4.36 -27.72 4.41
N GLY A 28 -4.30 -26.38 4.58
CA GLY A 28 -5.02 -25.68 5.63
C GLY A 28 -6.46 -25.41 5.19
N VAL A 29 -7.42 -25.78 6.02
CA VAL A 29 -8.83 -25.49 5.80
C VAL A 29 -9.38 -24.76 7.03
N THR A 30 -10.10 -23.67 6.82
CA THR A 30 -10.76 -22.94 7.89
C THR A 30 -12.26 -22.79 7.58
N THR A 31 -13.06 -22.79 8.62
CA THR A 31 -14.50 -22.47 8.55
C THR A 31 -14.78 -21.02 8.91
N ALA A 32 -13.77 -20.28 9.32
CA ALA A 32 -13.81 -18.85 9.65
C ALA A 32 -13.23 -18.00 8.52
N ILE A 33 -13.10 -16.70 8.76
CA ILE A 33 -12.42 -15.77 7.85
C ILE A 33 -10.95 -16.19 7.75
N ASN A 34 -10.51 -16.44 6.52
CA ASN A 34 -9.14 -16.87 6.24
C ASN A 34 -8.23 -15.70 5.84
N ASN A 35 -8.76 -14.74 5.07
CA ASN A 35 -8.03 -13.59 4.56
C ASN A 35 -8.84 -12.32 4.75
N ALA A 36 -8.12 -11.19 4.92
CA ALA A 36 -8.72 -9.87 4.89
C ALA A 36 -9.05 -9.43 3.45
N ALA A 37 -9.89 -8.43 3.31
CA ALA A 37 -10.02 -7.69 2.05
C ALA A 37 -8.77 -6.85 1.79
N VAL A 38 -8.47 -6.59 0.52
CA VAL A 38 -7.32 -5.78 0.11
C VAL A 38 -7.80 -4.69 -0.83
N ASP A 39 -7.45 -3.46 -0.49
CA ASP A 39 -7.57 -2.30 -1.37
C ASP A 39 -6.18 -1.80 -1.73
N HIS A 40 -5.98 -1.43 -2.98
CA HIS A 40 -4.75 -0.82 -3.46
C HIS A 40 -4.96 0.68 -3.63
N PHE A 41 -4.00 1.46 -3.16
CA PHE A 41 -3.97 2.91 -3.37
C PHE A 41 -2.62 3.36 -3.94
N ARG A 42 -2.66 4.47 -4.64
CA ARG A 42 -1.49 5.15 -5.17
C ARG A 42 -1.60 6.64 -4.85
N ILE A 43 -0.55 7.21 -4.27
CA ILE A 43 -0.44 8.63 -3.98
C ILE A 43 0.64 9.22 -4.88
N GLU A 44 0.28 10.16 -5.70
CA GLU A 44 1.20 10.94 -6.51
C GLU A 44 1.42 12.30 -5.85
N ILE A 45 2.67 12.67 -5.69
CA ILE A 45 3.07 13.92 -5.05
C ILE A 45 3.73 14.78 -6.11
N GLU A 46 3.16 15.92 -6.37
CA GLU A 46 3.70 16.94 -7.26
C GLU A 46 4.40 18.02 -6.45
N GLY A 47 5.67 18.19 -6.67
CA GLY A 47 6.53 19.16 -6.02
C GLY A 47 7.17 20.10 -7.03
N LYS A 48 8.28 20.73 -6.63
CA LYS A 48 9.07 21.62 -7.48
C LYS A 48 10.56 21.39 -7.25
N ALA A 49 11.25 20.90 -8.27
CA ALA A 49 12.67 20.67 -8.20
C ALA A 49 13.48 21.97 -8.06
N THR A 50 14.55 21.91 -7.27
CA THR A 50 15.53 22.99 -7.14
C THR A 50 16.87 22.41 -6.70
N HIS A 51 17.91 23.21 -6.68
CA HIS A 51 19.20 22.79 -6.11
C HIS A 51 19.08 22.57 -4.60
N VAL A 52 19.71 21.52 -4.09
CA VAL A 52 19.61 21.15 -2.66
C VAL A 52 20.10 22.24 -1.71
N SER A 53 20.99 23.13 -2.15
CA SER A 53 21.48 24.28 -1.35
C SER A 53 20.46 25.42 -1.23
N THR A 54 19.39 25.41 -2.01
CA THR A 54 18.32 26.44 -2.02
C THR A 54 16.93 25.82 -1.92
N PRO A 55 16.68 24.96 -0.91
CA PRO A 55 15.44 24.20 -0.83
C PRO A 55 14.18 25.07 -0.69
N GLN A 56 14.31 26.27 -0.17
CA GLN A 56 13.23 27.25 -0.02
C GLN A 56 12.65 27.74 -1.37
N LEU A 57 13.34 27.51 -2.49
CA LEU A 57 12.86 27.84 -3.83
C LEU A 57 12.10 26.70 -4.51
N GLY A 58 12.09 25.52 -3.89
CA GLY A 58 11.41 24.31 -4.34
C GLY A 58 10.25 23.87 -3.45
N ILE A 59 9.70 22.72 -3.78
CA ILE A 59 8.75 21.95 -2.96
C ILE A 59 9.25 20.50 -2.97
N ASP A 60 9.72 20.01 -1.84
CA ASP A 60 10.39 18.72 -1.74
C ASP A 60 9.38 17.56 -1.69
N ALA A 61 9.15 16.94 -2.84
CA ALA A 61 8.27 15.79 -2.95
C ALA A 61 8.80 14.56 -2.21
N LEU A 62 10.13 14.40 -2.10
CA LEU A 62 10.73 13.29 -1.36
C LEU A 62 10.48 13.43 0.14
N TYR A 63 10.69 14.62 0.69
CA TYR A 63 10.42 14.89 2.10
C TYR A 63 8.92 14.68 2.42
N ILE A 64 8.03 15.21 1.57
CA ILE A 64 6.58 15.05 1.73
C ILE A 64 6.20 13.57 1.67
N ALA A 65 6.75 12.80 0.71
CA ALA A 65 6.49 11.36 0.61
C ALA A 65 6.92 10.62 1.87
N ALA A 66 8.11 10.88 2.37
CA ALA A 66 8.62 10.26 3.59
C ALA A 66 7.72 10.55 4.81
N GLN A 67 7.32 11.81 4.99
CA GLN A 67 6.40 12.20 6.07
C GLN A 67 5.01 11.57 5.91
N THR A 68 4.52 11.45 4.69
CA THR A 68 3.23 10.81 4.40
C THR A 68 3.26 9.34 4.80
N VAL A 69 4.33 8.59 4.47
CA VAL A 69 4.48 7.18 4.89
C VAL A 69 4.43 7.06 6.41
N VAL A 70 5.18 7.88 7.14
CA VAL A 70 5.20 7.88 8.61
C VAL A 70 3.80 8.20 9.18
N ALA A 71 3.13 9.22 8.62
CA ALA A 71 1.79 9.62 9.06
C ALA A 71 0.75 8.51 8.82
N LEU A 72 0.80 7.82 7.68
CA LEU A 72 -0.10 6.70 7.36
C LEU A 72 0.05 5.54 8.35
N GLN A 73 1.28 5.22 8.79
CA GLN A 73 1.49 4.18 9.81
C GLN A 73 0.89 4.58 11.16
N ALA A 74 0.95 5.85 11.52
CA ALA A 74 0.35 6.35 12.76
C ALA A 74 -1.20 6.39 12.68
N LEU A 75 -1.77 6.60 11.49
CA LEU A 75 -3.21 6.73 11.28
C LEU A 75 -3.97 5.51 11.79
N VAL A 76 -3.52 4.29 11.45
CA VAL A 76 -4.17 3.04 11.89
C VAL A 76 -4.30 2.98 13.40
N THR A 77 -3.22 3.29 14.12
CA THR A 77 -3.21 3.20 15.59
C THR A 77 -4.02 4.29 16.28
N ARG A 78 -4.37 5.37 15.58
CA ARG A 78 -5.08 6.53 16.15
C ARG A 78 -6.55 6.60 15.76
N THR A 79 -6.95 5.94 14.67
CA THR A 79 -8.32 6.05 14.14
C THR A 79 -9.05 4.71 14.08
N THR A 80 -8.35 3.59 14.20
CA THR A 80 -8.94 2.25 14.12
C THR A 80 -9.09 1.65 15.52
N SER A 81 -10.20 0.97 15.76
CA SER A 81 -10.41 0.20 16.98
C SER A 81 -9.37 -0.91 17.11
N PRO A 82 -8.80 -1.15 18.30
CA PRO A 82 -7.79 -2.18 18.49
C PRO A 82 -8.28 -3.62 18.23
N ILE A 83 -9.58 -3.82 18.14
CA ILE A 83 -10.20 -5.11 17.80
C ILE A 83 -10.53 -5.25 16.30
N ASP A 84 -10.35 -4.20 15.50
CA ASP A 84 -10.54 -4.21 14.05
C ASP A 84 -9.20 -4.50 13.38
N PRO A 85 -9.05 -5.65 12.69
CA PRO A 85 -7.77 -6.02 12.06
C PRO A 85 -7.54 -5.22 10.77
N VAL A 86 -6.92 -4.06 10.89
CA VAL A 86 -6.56 -3.18 9.76
C VAL A 86 -5.06 -3.02 9.67
N VAL A 87 -4.51 -3.15 8.46
CA VAL A 87 -3.10 -2.92 8.17
C VAL A 87 -2.99 -1.97 6.97
N ILE A 88 -2.14 -0.97 7.08
CA ILE A 88 -1.69 -0.17 5.93
C ILE A 88 -0.25 -0.60 5.62
N GLY A 89 -0.05 -1.23 4.47
CA GLY A 89 1.27 -1.58 3.94
C GLY A 89 1.70 -0.59 2.86
N ILE A 90 2.93 -0.13 2.93
CA ILE A 90 3.56 0.68 1.87
C ILE A 90 4.68 -0.18 1.29
N GLY A 91 4.50 -0.59 0.04
CA GLY A 91 5.46 -1.43 -0.67
C GLY A 91 6.40 -0.65 -1.58
N ILE A 92 5.99 0.53 -2.03
CA ILE A 92 6.74 1.35 -2.97
C ILE A 92 6.78 2.80 -2.49
N LEU A 93 7.98 3.38 -2.47
CA LEU A 93 8.22 4.81 -2.37
C LEU A 93 9.32 5.18 -3.37
N ASN A 94 8.96 5.93 -4.40
CA ASN A 94 9.88 6.40 -5.42
C ASN A 94 9.88 7.93 -5.46
N SER A 95 11.05 8.55 -5.32
CA SER A 95 11.23 10.01 -5.45
C SER A 95 12.71 10.33 -5.63
N GLY A 96 12.97 11.44 -6.30
CA GLY A 96 14.33 11.94 -6.53
C GLY A 96 15.00 11.38 -7.79
N THR A 97 15.92 12.18 -8.34
CA THR A 97 16.68 11.86 -9.56
C THR A 97 18.18 12.04 -9.39
N SER A 98 18.61 12.87 -8.43
CA SER A 98 20.02 13.15 -8.15
C SER A 98 20.20 13.61 -6.71
N TYR A 99 21.37 13.32 -6.14
CA TYR A 99 21.70 13.65 -4.74
C TYR A 99 21.74 15.16 -4.43
N ASN A 100 21.91 16.01 -5.43
CA ASN A 100 22.01 17.46 -5.28
C ASN A 100 20.76 18.22 -5.76
N ILE A 101 19.67 17.52 -6.00
CA ILE A 101 18.39 18.09 -6.46
C ILE A 101 17.29 17.76 -5.46
N VAL A 102 16.57 18.78 -4.99
CA VAL A 102 15.30 18.64 -4.28
C VAL A 102 14.30 18.01 -5.25
N SER A 103 13.65 16.94 -4.84
CA SER A 103 12.76 16.19 -5.74
C SER A 103 11.51 16.96 -6.11
N GLY A 104 11.19 17.00 -7.41
CA GLY A 104 9.98 17.60 -7.93
C GLY A 104 8.77 16.65 -8.03
N SER A 105 8.94 15.36 -7.75
CA SER A 105 7.85 14.39 -7.80
C SER A 105 8.11 13.19 -6.89
N GLY A 106 7.03 12.54 -6.45
CA GLY A 106 7.10 11.32 -5.67
C GLY A 106 5.88 10.44 -5.90
N VAL A 107 6.05 9.14 -5.66
CA VAL A 107 4.97 8.14 -5.73
C VAL A 107 5.07 7.21 -4.54
N ILE A 108 3.93 6.93 -3.93
CA ILE A 108 3.74 5.96 -2.84
C ILE A 108 2.67 4.95 -3.29
N GLU A 109 2.94 3.65 -3.09
CA GLU A 109 1.98 2.55 -3.30
C GLU A 109 2.02 1.55 -2.15
#